data_ab999836fecc5d24f1f679b0f2f73fc3
#
_entry.id   ab999836fecc5d24f1f679b0f2f73fc3
#
_cell.length_a   1.000
_cell.length_b   1.000
_cell.length_c   1.000
_cell.angle_alpha   90.00
_cell.angle_beta   90.00
_cell.angle_gamma   90.00
#
_symmetry.space_group_name_H-M   'P 1'
#
loop_
_entity.id
_entity.type
_entity.pdbx_description
1 polymer ?
#
loop_
_entity_poly.entity_id
_entity_poly.type
_entity_poly.pdbx_seq_one_letter_code
_entity_poly.pdbx_strand_id
1 'polypeptide(L)'
;MLYKDFKESIKSLGFLSIEDFMHYSGVSSNDVLNWEEKNEVPYMVSLVLHLLKGEKESLPMNSTLDNVIEECLPLASLLEEVSSFPHKLEEMFLLQKKLNDSTNGKNWELGSNKFGKDINWLRCIHMEVAELIESTPWKHWKNINSEPDMNNIHVELVDIWHFLMSYILQETNVPKAVSLVNTHCIYEASNDVDVKQMVNEAEKLSYISLAIDTGNMPSFSGIERFIDQFFRCCKVSGLSFMWLQKLYIGKNCLNQFRQDNGYKEGSYTKVWNGNEDNVVMVDLLENMDDVGFDDLYGKLKEEYSKCK
;
A
#
# COMPACT_ATOMS: atom_id res chain seq x y z
N MET A 1 -3.65 -31.65 11.43
CA MET A 1 -3.75 -31.51 9.94
C MET A 1 -2.56 -32.17 9.31
N LEU A 2 -2.73 -32.93 8.24
CA LEU A 2 -1.60 -33.46 7.48
C LEU A 2 -0.89 -32.34 6.73
N TYR A 3 0.44 -32.45 6.57
CA TYR A 3 1.23 -31.42 5.90
C TYR A 3 0.80 -31.16 4.43
N LYS A 4 0.27 -32.18 3.75
CA LYS A 4 -0.31 -32.04 2.41
C LYS A 4 -1.56 -31.12 2.43
N ASP A 5 -2.44 -31.33 3.40
CA ASP A 5 -3.68 -30.56 3.52
C ASP A 5 -3.38 -29.11 3.94
N PHE A 6 -2.31 -28.89 4.71
CA PHE A 6 -1.79 -27.57 5.05
C PHE A 6 -1.37 -26.79 3.79
N LYS A 7 -0.62 -27.42 2.86
CA LYS A 7 -0.23 -26.75 1.60
C LYS A 7 -1.43 -26.33 0.75
N GLU A 8 -2.47 -27.16 0.72
CA GLU A 8 -3.72 -26.82 0.02
C GLU A 8 -4.47 -25.69 0.73
N SER A 9 -4.45 -25.70 2.06
CA SER A 9 -5.10 -24.71 2.90
C SER A 9 -4.51 -23.33 2.73
N ILE A 10 -3.18 -23.19 2.80
CA ILE A 10 -2.52 -21.87 2.61
C ILE A 10 -2.74 -21.33 1.20
N LYS A 11 -2.76 -22.18 0.17
CA LYS A 11 -3.11 -21.76 -1.20
C LYS A 11 -4.54 -21.25 -1.31
N SER A 12 -5.51 -21.91 -0.68
CA SER A 12 -6.91 -21.48 -0.70
C SER A 12 -7.16 -20.16 0.03
N LEU A 13 -6.23 -19.76 0.92
CA LEU A 13 -6.22 -18.49 1.63
C LEU A 13 -5.44 -17.38 0.90
N GLY A 14 -4.93 -17.66 -0.30
CA GLY A 14 -4.27 -16.65 -1.14
C GLY A 14 -2.75 -16.58 -0.99
N PHE A 15 -2.11 -17.41 -0.15
CA PHE A 15 -0.66 -17.46 -0.07
C PHE A 15 -0.07 -18.08 -1.34
N LEU A 16 0.96 -17.46 -1.90
CA LEU A 16 1.59 -17.91 -3.14
C LEU A 16 2.51 -19.12 -2.91
N SER A 17 3.12 -19.22 -1.74
CA SER A 17 4.03 -20.29 -1.37
C SER A 17 4.05 -20.57 0.14
N ILE A 18 4.79 -21.60 0.57
CA ILE A 18 5.04 -21.87 1.99
C ILE A 18 5.94 -20.79 2.59
N GLU A 19 6.91 -20.33 1.84
CA GLU A 19 7.79 -19.22 2.24
C GLU A 19 6.99 -17.95 2.49
N ASP A 20 6.02 -17.69 1.67
CA ASP A 20 5.05 -16.61 1.81
C ASP A 20 4.30 -16.72 3.15
N PHE A 21 3.71 -17.89 3.43
CA PHE A 21 3.04 -18.15 4.71
C PHE A 21 4.00 -18.00 5.91
N MET A 22 5.23 -18.54 5.81
CA MET A 22 6.22 -18.42 6.87
C MET A 22 6.57 -16.96 7.18
N HIS A 23 6.73 -16.17 6.14
CA HIS A 23 7.02 -14.75 6.28
C HIS A 23 5.91 -14.03 7.06
N TYR A 24 4.65 -14.35 6.77
CA TYR A 24 3.49 -13.74 7.41
C TYR A 24 3.19 -14.23 8.82
N SER A 25 3.34 -15.52 9.04
CA SER A 25 2.96 -16.16 10.31
C SER A 25 4.05 -16.10 11.37
N GLY A 26 5.29 -15.68 11.01
CA GLY A 26 6.44 -15.75 11.89
C GLY A 26 6.93 -17.21 12.17
N VAL A 27 6.36 -18.19 11.48
CA VAL A 27 6.76 -19.60 11.57
C VAL A 27 8.13 -19.77 10.94
N SER A 28 9.07 -20.39 11.63
CA SER A 28 10.43 -20.58 11.13
C SER A 28 10.53 -21.67 10.05
N SER A 29 11.55 -21.58 9.19
CA SER A 29 11.84 -22.62 8.19
C SER A 29 12.06 -23.99 8.84
N ASN A 30 12.68 -24.02 10.02
CA ASN A 30 12.93 -25.25 10.77
C ASN A 30 11.63 -25.88 11.27
N ASP A 31 10.64 -25.07 11.65
CA ASP A 31 9.33 -25.59 12.06
C ASP A 31 8.62 -26.24 10.88
N VAL A 32 8.61 -25.59 9.71
CA VAL A 32 7.98 -26.13 8.49
C VAL A 32 8.66 -27.42 8.03
N LEU A 33 10.00 -27.48 8.03
CA LEU A 33 10.74 -28.71 7.73
C LEU A 33 10.38 -29.86 8.69
N ASN A 34 10.27 -29.57 9.98
CA ASN A 34 9.87 -30.55 10.99
C ASN A 34 8.41 -31.03 10.78
N TRP A 35 7.51 -30.15 10.33
CA TRP A 35 6.13 -30.52 9.97
C TRP A 35 6.10 -31.42 8.73
N GLU A 36 6.94 -31.12 7.74
CA GLU A 36 7.08 -31.94 6.53
C GLU A 36 7.61 -33.31 6.83
N GLU A 37 8.69 -33.42 7.62
CA GLU A 37 9.29 -34.70 8.04
C GLU A 37 8.31 -35.57 8.84
N LYS A 38 7.53 -34.95 9.73
CA LYS A 38 6.52 -35.66 10.55
C LYS A 38 5.21 -35.89 9.83
N ASN A 39 5.00 -35.26 8.66
CA ASN A 39 3.75 -35.18 7.95
C ASN A 39 2.58 -34.71 8.84
N GLU A 40 2.88 -33.82 9.80
CA GLU A 40 1.92 -33.29 10.78
C GLU A 40 2.17 -31.83 11.07
N VAL A 41 1.10 -31.02 11.02
CA VAL A 41 1.12 -29.59 11.36
C VAL A 41 0.56 -29.40 12.77
N PRO A 42 1.17 -28.55 13.61
CA PRO A 42 0.69 -28.32 14.96
C PRO A 42 -0.80 -27.96 14.99
N TYR A 43 -1.47 -28.42 16.06
CA TYR A 43 -2.92 -28.24 16.22
C TYR A 43 -3.33 -26.78 16.14
N MET A 44 -2.56 -25.86 16.74
CA MET A 44 -2.84 -24.42 16.72
C MET A 44 -2.84 -23.84 15.30
N VAL A 45 -1.86 -24.18 14.49
CA VAL A 45 -1.79 -23.74 13.09
C VAL A 45 -2.97 -24.29 12.29
N SER A 46 -3.29 -25.58 12.52
CA SER A 46 -4.45 -26.23 11.91
C SER A 46 -5.76 -25.51 12.30
N LEU A 47 -5.92 -25.15 13.57
CA LEU A 47 -7.09 -24.45 14.10
C LEU A 47 -7.27 -23.07 13.45
N VAL A 48 -6.20 -22.28 13.39
CA VAL A 48 -6.23 -20.95 12.74
C VAL A 48 -6.64 -21.06 11.27
N LEU A 49 -6.09 -22.01 10.53
CA LEU A 49 -6.44 -22.23 9.12
C LEU A 49 -7.90 -22.67 8.91
N HIS A 50 -8.46 -23.46 9.83
CA HIS A 50 -9.89 -23.81 9.80
C HIS A 50 -10.80 -22.61 10.11
N LEU A 51 -10.41 -21.77 11.08
CA LEU A 51 -11.14 -20.54 11.39
C LEU A 51 -11.16 -19.55 10.21
N LEU A 52 -10.01 -19.38 9.55
CA LEU A 52 -9.88 -18.54 8.35
C LEU A 52 -10.74 -19.01 7.18
N LYS A 53 -10.91 -20.33 7.04
CA LYS A 53 -11.80 -20.91 6.01
C LYS A 53 -13.28 -20.81 6.36
N GLY A 54 -13.64 -20.31 7.54
CA GLY A 54 -15.03 -20.28 8.01
C GLY A 54 -15.59 -21.65 8.42
N GLU A 55 -14.73 -22.68 8.55
CA GLU A 55 -15.09 -24.05 8.88
C GLU A 55 -15.34 -24.23 10.41
N LYS A 56 -16.21 -23.39 11.00
CA LYS A 56 -16.45 -23.36 12.46
C LYS A 56 -17.11 -24.64 13.01
N GLU A 57 -17.84 -25.37 12.14
CA GLU A 57 -18.64 -26.54 12.57
C GLU A 57 -17.80 -27.81 12.84
N SER A 58 -16.53 -27.87 12.43
CA SER A 58 -15.67 -29.05 12.53
C SER A 58 -14.77 -29.09 13.79
N LEU A 59 -14.87 -28.10 14.66
CA LEU A 59 -13.99 -28.00 15.84
C LEU A 59 -14.61 -28.65 17.09
N PRO A 60 -13.87 -29.51 17.81
CA PRO A 60 -14.36 -30.10 19.06
C PRO A 60 -14.45 -29.04 20.16
N MET A 61 -15.67 -28.75 20.62
CA MET A 61 -15.95 -27.78 21.68
C MET A 61 -15.60 -28.33 23.04
N ASN A 62 -14.55 -27.81 23.67
CA ASN A 62 -14.23 -27.98 25.10
C ASN A 62 -14.00 -26.61 25.73
N SER A 63 -14.29 -26.45 27.01
CA SER A 63 -14.16 -25.17 27.74
C SER A 63 -12.75 -24.57 27.77
N THR A 64 -11.74 -25.37 27.47
CA THR A 64 -10.35 -24.94 27.22
C THR A 64 -10.14 -24.36 25.83
N LEU A 65 -11.04 -24.66 24.89
CA LEU A 65 -10.98 -24.19 23.49
C LEU A 65 -11.45 -22.74 23.36
N ASP A 66 -12.41 -22.30 24.20
CA ASP A 66 -12.92 -20.92 24.11
C ASP A 66 -11.79 -19.92 24.41
N ASN A 67 -10.94 -20.19 25.40
CA ASN A 67 -9.79 -19.33 25.70
C ASN A 67 -8.75 -19.36 24.56
N VAL A 68 -8.53 -20.52 23.94
CA VAL A 68 -7.60 -20.70 22.82
C VAL A 68 -8.15 -19.99 21.56
N ILE A 69 -9.46 -20.04 21.34
CA ILE A 69 -10.13 -19.33 20.25
C ILE A 69 -10.00 -17.82 20.45
N GLU A 70 -10.24 -17.31 21.66
CA GLU A 70 -10.07 -15.88 21.97
C GLU A 70 -8.62 -15.41 21.78
N GLU A 71 -7.62 -16.22 22.13
CA GLU A 71 -6.21 -15.91 21.90
C GLU A 71 -5.82 -15.97 20.41
N CYS A 72 -6.50 -16.80 19.61
CA CYS A 72 -6.22 -16.96 18.17
C CYS A 72 -7.00 -16.00 17.28
N LEU A 73 -8.10 -15.43 17.73
CA LEU A 73 -8.91 -14.49 16.95
C LEU A 73 -8.11 -13.29 16.42
N PRO A 74 -7.22 -12.64 17.21
CA PRO A 74 -6.38 -11.56 16.68
C PRO A 74 -5.43 -12.02 15.58
N LEU A 75 -4.84 -13.21 15.71
CA LEU A 75 -3.95 -13.78 14.70
C LEU A 75 -4.74 -14.19 13.45
N ALA A 76 -5.93 -14.76 13.60
CA ALA A 76 -6.80 -15.12 12.49
C ALA A 76 -7.24 -13.87 11.70
N SER A 77 -7.60 -12.79 12.39
CA SER A 77 -7.95 -11.51 11.77
C SER A 77 -6.76 -10.91 11.01
N LEU A 78 -5.56 -10.95 11.59
CA LEU A 78 -4.34 -10.49 10.93
C LEU A 78 -4.01 -11.31 9.69
N LEU A 79 -4.13 -12.62 9.75
CA LEU A 79 -3.90 -13.51 8.61
C LEU A 79 -4.93 -13.31 7.49
N GLU A 80 -6.19 -13.07 7.83
CA GLU A 80 -7.24 -12.72 6.88
C GLU A 80 -6.94 -11.40 6.19
N GLU A 81 -6.55 -10.38 6.94
CA GLU A 81 -6.12 -9.09 6.41
C GLU A 81 -4.96 -9.26 5.43
N VAL A 82 -3.89 -9.92 5.86
CA VAL A 82 -2.69 -10.15 5.05
C VAL A 82 -2.98 -10.99 3.82
N SER A 83 -3.83 -12.02 3.91
CA SER A 83 -4.23 -12.85 2.75
C SER A 83 -4.97 -12.05 1.69
N SER A 84 -5.54 -10.91 2.05
CA SER A 84 -6.20 -10.00 1.10
C SER A 84 -5.23 -9.09 0.33
N PHE A 85 -3.97 -8.94 0.79
CA PHE A 85 -3.01 -7.99 0.20
C PHE A 85 -2.72 -8.22 -1.29
N PRO A 86 -2.53 -9.45 -1.80
CA PRO A 86 -2.33 -9.66 -3.23
C PRO A 86 -3.48 -9.13 -4.08
N HIS A 87 -4.73 -9.32 -3.64
CA HIS A 87 -5.90 -8.81 -4.35
C HIS A 87 -5.98 -7.29 -4.29
N LYS A 88 -5.68 -6.68 -3.16
CA LYS A 88 -5.62 -5.22 -3.00
C LYS A 88 -4.51 -4.60 -3.85
N LEU A 89 -3.36 -5.24 -3.93
CA LEU A 89 -2.26 -4.83 -4.80
C LEU A 89 -2.66 -4.94 -6.28
N GLU A 90 -3.29 -6.04 -6.68
CA GLU A 90 -3.76 -6.22 -8.05
C GLU A 90 -4.76 -5.13 -8.45
N GLU A 91 -5.72 -4.83 -7.58
CA GLU A 91 -6.67 -3.73 -7.77
C GLU A 91 -5.96 -2.39 -7.97
N MET A 92 -5.02 -2.04 -7.08
CA MET A 92 -4.25 -0.80 -7.19
C MET A 92 -3.45 -0.73 -8.49
N PHE A 93 -2.77 -1.80 -8.90
CA PHE A 93 -2.01 -1.83 -10.15
C PHE A 93 -2.90 -1.74 -11.39
N LEU A 94 -4.09 -2.35 -11.37
CA LEU A 94 -5.06 -2.23 -12.46
C LEU A 94 -5.62 -0.81 -12.57
N LEU A 95 -5.95 -0.18 -11.44
CA LEU A 95 -6.39 1.21 -11.38
C LEU A 95 -5.29 2.16 -11.86
N GLN A 96 -4.03 1.93 -11.43
CA GLN A 96 -2.90 2.74 -11.87
C GLN A 96 -2.66 2.63 -13.37
N LYS A 97 -2.72 1.42 -13.91
CA LYS A 97 -2.61 1.21 -15.36
C LYS A 97 -3.71 1.97 -16.12
N LYS A 98 -4.94 1.87 -15.66
CA LYS A 98 -6.09 2.59 -16.25
C LYS A 98 -5.89 4.12 -16.19
N LEU A 99 -5.41 4.64 -15.06
CA LEU A 99 -5.10 6.05 -14.89
C LEU A 99 -4.02 6.50 -15.89
N ASN A 100 -2.93 5.74 -16.00
CA ASN A 100 -1.85 6.05 -16.93
C ASN A 100 -2.31 5.98 -18.40
N ASP A 101 -3.11 4.97 -18.78
CA ASP A 101 -3.68 4.86 -20.13
C ASP A 101 -4.55 6.07 -20.49
N SER A 102 -5.32 6.60 -19.55
CA SER A 102 -6.17 7.78 -19.76
C SER A 102 -5.38 9.10 -19.83
N THR A 103 -4.38 9.21 -18.99
CA THR A 103 -3.58 10.46 -18.83
C THR A 103 -2.52 10.56 -19.91
N ASN A 104 -1.72 9.51 -20.10
CA ASN A 104 -0.54 9.50 -20.95
C ASN A 104 -0.83 8.90 -22.34
N GLY A 105 -1.92 8.16 -22.50
CA GLY A 105 -2.27 7.45 -23.73
C GLY A 105 -1.74 6.01 -23.70
N LYS A 106 -2.23 5.19 -24.65
CA LYS A 106 -1.76 3.81 -24.79
C LYS A 106 -0.26 3.79 -25.15
N ASN A 107 0.45 2.77 -24.68
CA ASN A 107 1.89 2.58 -24.85
C ASN A 107 2.78 3.58 -24.07
N TRP A 108 2.26 4.19 -23.01
CA TRP A 108 3.05 5.04 -22.11
C TRP A 108 4.24 4.28 -21.49
N GLU A 109 4.14 2.96 -21.40
CA GLU A 109 5.20 2.06 -20.95
C GLU A 109 6.48 2.16 -21.79
N LEU A 110 6.38 2.70 -23.01
CA LEU A 110 7.54 2.99 -23.86
C LEU A 110 8.31 4.27 -23.47
N GLY A 111 7.93 4.91 -22.35
CA GLY A 111 8.62 6.06 -21.80
C GLY A 111 8.19 7.41 -22.36
N SER A 112 7.12 7.49 -23.16
CA SER A 112 6.60 8.76 -23.66
C SER A 112 5.07 8.82 -23.62
N ASN A 113 4.52 10.03 -23.42
CA ASN A 113 3.10 10.23 -23.46
C ASN A 113 2.57 10.41 -24.89
N LYS A 114 1.22 10.46 -25.03
CA LYS A 114 0.52 10.63 -26.32
C LYS A 114 0.89 11.90 -27.12
N PHE A 115 1.62 12.83 -26.50
CA PHE A 115 2.11 14.06 -27.15
C PHE A 115 3.61 13.97 -27.47
N GLY A 116 4.24 12.81 -27.27
CA GLY A 116 5.68 12.60 -27.52
C GLY A 116 6.61 13.19 -26.45
N LYS A 117 6.07 13.57 -25.29
CA LYS A 117 6.88 14.05 -24.16
C LYS A 117 7.37 12.88 -23.32
N ASP A 118 8.65 12.89 -22.99
CA ASP A 118 9.28 11.87 -22.13
C ASP A 118 8.62 11.84 -20.75
N ILE A 119 8.38 10.62 -20.27
CA ILE A 119 7.88 10.33 -18.93
C ILE A 119 9.07 9.93 -18.07
N ASN A 120 9.25 10.58 -16.93
CA ASN A 120 10.26 10.25 -15.95
C ASN A 120 9.62 10.08 -14.57
N TRP A 121 9.19 8.85 -14.25
CA TRP A 121 8.57 8.52 -12.98
C TRP A 121 9.51 8.72 -11.80
N LEU A 122 10.80 8.45 -11.97
CA LEU A 122 11.83 8.61 -10.94
C LEU A 122 11.95 10.08 -10.51
N ARG A 123 11.89 11.00 -11.47
CA ARG A 123 11.85 12.44 -11.19
C ARG A 123 10.58 12.84 -10.45
N CYS A 124 9.42 12.30 -10.86
CA CYS A 124 8.17 12.54 -10.15
C CYS A 124 8.31 12.11 -8.68
N ILE A 125 8.78 10.89 -8.43
CA ILE A 125 9.01 10.39 -7.06
C ILE A 125 9.95 11.30 -6.27
N HIS A 126 11.06 11.75 -6.89
CA HIS A 126 11.98 12.66 -6.21
C HIS A 126 11.31 13.97 -5.79
N MET A 127 10.41 14.50 -6.61
CA MET A 127 9.67 15.73 -6.29
C MET A 127 8.68 15.51 -5.14
N GLU A 128 7.90 14.43 -5.15
CA GLU A 128 6.97 14.12 -4.06
C GLU A 128 7.71 13.83 -2.73
N VAL A 129 8.90 13.23 -2.78
CA VAL A 129 9.74 13.09 -1.57
C VAL A 129 10.14 14.46 -1.03
N ALA A 130 10.43 15.44 -1.89
CA ALA A 130 10.74 16.79 -1.45
C ALA A 130 9.50 17.48 -0.80
N GLU A 131 8.30 17.25 -1.33
CA GLU A 131 7.04 17.74 -0.77
C GLU A 131 6.73 17.07 0.59
N LEU A 132 6.97 15.77 0.71
CA LEU A 132 6.90 15.05 1.99
C LEU A 132 7.84 15.68 3.05
N ILE A 133 9.10 15.93 2.70
CA ILE A 133 10.06 16.56 3.63
C ILE A 133 9.58 17.98 3.98
N GLU A 134 9.02 18.73 3.04
CA GLU A 134 8.50 20.08 3.29
C GLU A 134 7.34 20.10 4.30
N SER A 135 6.61 18.98 4.43
CA SER A 135 5.53 18.78 5.42
C SER A 135 6.05 18.52 6.84
N THR A 136 7.38 18.46 7.03
CA THR A 136 8.03 18.30 8.33
C THR A 136 8.65 19.63 8.82
N PRO A 137 8.89 19.79 10.13
CA PRO A 137 9.56 20.97 10.68
C PRO A 137 11.10 20.93 10.48
N TRP A 138 11.60 20.57 9.29
CA TRP A 138 13.03 20.43 8.99
C TRP A 138 13.80 21.76 8.96
N LYS A 139 13.10 22.88 8.75
CA LYS A 139 13.71 24.20 8.58
C LYS A 139 14.16 24.77 9.92
N HIS A 140 15.44 24.58 10.27
CA HIS A 140 16.03 25.02 11.53
C HIS A 140 15.95 26.55 11.76
N TRP A 141 15.67 27.35 10.74
CA TRP A 141 15.51 28.81 10.83
C TRP A 141 14.05 29.26 10.97
N LYS A 142 13.08 28.32 11.02
CA LYS A 142 11.67 28.60 11.29
C LYS A 142 11.29 28.21 12.71
N ASN A 143 9.99 28.22 13.01
CA ASN A 143 9.48 27.82 14.33
C ASN A 143 9.89 26.39 14.66
N ILE A 144 10.72 26.22 15.68
CA ILE A 144 11.25 24.93 16.14
C ILE A 144 10.19 24.06 16.85
N ASN A 145 9.05 24.64 17.21
CA ASN A 145 7.95 23.94 17.89
C ASN A 145 6.78 23.60 16.94
N SER A 146 6.98 23.69 15.62
CA SER A 146 5.95 23.25 14.68
C SER A 146 5.91 21.71 14.63
N GLU A 147 4.69 21.17 14.65
CA GLU A 147 4.47 19.74 14.46
C GLU A 147 4.51 19.39 12.96
N PRO A 148 4.82 18.13 12.61
CA PRO A 148 4.71 17.65 11.24
C PRO A 148 3.24 17.58 10.81
N ASP A 149 2.96 17.88 9.55
CA ASP A 149 1.64 17.64 8.95
C ASP A 149 1.54 16.18 8.52
N MET A 150 1.11 15.32 9.45
CA MET A 150 1.04 13.87 9.21
C MET A 150 0.05 13.50 8.12
N ASN A 151 -1.05 14.25 7.98
CA ASN A 151 -2.04 13.98 6.93
C ASN A 151 -1.43 14.26 5.56
N ASN A 152 -0.73 15.38 5.40
CA ASN A 152 -0.05 15.68 4.14
C ASN A 152 1.11 14.70 3.87
N ILE A 153 1.88 14.32 4.88
CA ILE A 153 2.94 13.30 4.75
C ILE A 153 2.38 11.98 4.20
N HIS A 154 1.23 11.54 4.68
CA HIS A 154 0.58 10.33 4.18
C HIS A 154 0.07 10.50 2.73
N VAL A 155 -0.42 11.69 2.38
CA VAL A 155 -0.83 12.01 1.00
C VAL A 155 0.37 11.97 0.05
N GLU A 156 1.51 12.56 0.44
CA GLU A 156 2.72 12.54 -0.39
C GLU A 156 3.28 11.12 -0.54
N LEU A 157 3.20 10.28 0.49
CA LEU A 157 3.55 8.86 0.37
C LEU A 157 2.64 8.14 -0.65
N VAL A 158 1.37 8.50 -0.72
CA VAL A 158 0.45 7.95 -1.73
C VAL A 158 0.81 8.46 -3.14
N ASP A 159 1.20 9.71 -3.30
CA ASP A 159 1.64 10.24 -4.60
C ASP A 159 2.97 9.59 -5.05
N ILE A 160 3.91 9.36 -4.12
CA ILE A 160 5.08 8.52 -4.37
C ILE A 160 4.67 7.12 -4.81
N TRP A 161 3.66 6.50 -4.15
CA TRP A 161 3.17 5.18 -4.49
C TRP A 161 2.56 5.12 -5.91
N HIS A 162 1.78 6.13 -6.31
CA HIS A 162 1.28 6.25 -7.69
C HIS A 162 2.41 6.21 -8.72
N PHE A 163 3.49 6.96 -8.50
CA PHE A 163 4.62 7.01 -9.43
C PHE A 163 5.51 5.76 -9.35
N LEU A 164 5.68 5.17 -8.15
CA LEU A 164 6.42 3.92 -8.00
C LEU A 164 5.70 2.77 -8.70
N MET A 165 4.38 2.63 -8.54
CA MET A 165 3.60 1.63 -9.29
C MET A 165 3.71 1.86 -10.80
N SER A 166 3.69 3.10 -11.27
CA SER A 166 3.86 3.43 -12.69
C SER A 166 5.23 3.01 -13.20
N TYR A 167 6.28 3.26 -12.42
CA TYR A 167 7.63 2.82 -12.74
C TYR A 167 7.74 1.28 -12.79
N ILE A 168 7.17 0.58 -11.81
CA ILE A 168 7.15 -0.90 -11.78
C ILE A 168 6.40 -1.44 -13.01
N LEU A 169 5.25 -0.85 -13.38
CA LEU A 169 4.46 -1.27 -14.55
C LEU A 169 5.15 -0.97 -15.88
N GLN A 170 6.02 0.04 -15.95
CA GLN A 170 6.85 0.32 -17.12
C GLN A 170 7.87 -0.79 -17.36
N GLU A 171 8.40 -1.38 -16.29
CA GLU A 171 9.43 -2.42 -16.35
C GLU A 171 8.83 -3.86 -16.33
N THR A 172 7.53 -4.01 -15.96
CA THR A 172 6.90 -5.31 -15.73
C THR A 172 5.44 -5.33 -16.23
N ASN A 173 4.68 -6.34 -15.77
CA ASN A 173 3.23 -6.41 -15.92
C ASN A 173 2.55 -6.58 -14.55
N VAL A 174 1.23 -6.43 -14.49
CA VAL A 174 0.47 -6.48 -13.23
C VAL A 174 0.76 -7.74 -12.39
N PRO A 175 0.72 -8.98 -12.91
CA PRO A 175 1.02 -10.15 -12.09
C PRO A 175 2.43 -10.16 -11.49
N LYS A 176 3.44 -9.72 -12.26
CA LYS A 176 4.83 -9.61 -11.76
C LYS A 176 4.98 -8.47 -10.76
N ALA A 177 4.31 -7.34 -10.98
CA ALA A 177 4.30 -6.22 -10.06
C ALA A 177 3.73 -6.63 -8.69
N VAL A 178 2.59 -7.32 -8.67
CA VAL A 178 2.00 -7.88 -7.45
C VAL A 178 2.97 -8.81 -6.74
N SER A 179 3.57 -9.75 -7.47
CA SER A 179 4.56 -10.70 -6.90
C SER A 179 5.77 -10.00 -6.30
N LEU A 180 6.28 -8.94 -6.94
CA LEU A 180 7.43 -8.16 -6.43
C LEU A 180 7.09 -7.39 -5.16
N VAL A 181 5.90 -6.84 -5.07
CA VAL A 181 5.51 -5.96 -3.96
C VAL A 181 4.97 -6.72 -2.76
N ASN A 182 4.28 -7.83 -2.99
CA ASN A 182 3.53 -8.56 -1.96
C ASN A 182 4.32 -8.88 -0.70
N THR A 183 5.60 -9.21 -0.82
CA THR A 183 6.47 -9.55 0.33
C THR A 183 6.94 -8.32 1.12
N HIS A 184 6.83 -7.12 0.56
CA HIS A 184 7.30 -5.88 1.18
C HIS A 184 6.20 -5.08 1.89
N CYS A 185 4.92 -5.34 1.57
CA CYS A 185 3.81 -4.58 2.14
C CYS A 185 3.37 -5.04 3.53
N ILE A 186 4.07 -6.05 4.10
CA ILE A 186 3.76 -6.60 5.40
C ILE A 186 4.71 -6.01 6.43
N TYR A 187 4.18 -5.09 7.20
CA TYR A 187 4.89 -4.43 8.27
C TYR A 187 3.90 -3.88 9.28
N GLU A 188 4.33 -3.77 10.50
CA GLU A 188 3.60 -3.05 11.53
C GLU A 188 4.00 -1.57 11.46
N ALA A 189 3.02 -0.70 11.23
CA ALA A 189 3.23 0.74 11.22
C ALA A 189 3.63 1.25 12.61
N SER A 190 4.54 2.22 12.66
CA SER A 190 5.00 2.78 13.94
C SER A 190 3.88 3.56 14.62
N ASN A 191 3.67 3.29 15.91
CA ASN A 191 2.74 4.08 16.75
C ASN A 191 3.42 5.35 17.28
N ASP A 192 4.76 5.41 17.23
CA ASP A 192 5.56 6.56 17.66
C ASP A 192 6.44 7.02 16.50
N VAL A 193 6.13 8.19 15.95
CA VAL A 193 6.78 8.71 14.75
C VAL A 193 7.95 9.60 15.13
N ASP A 194 9.17 9.13 14.85
CA ASP A 194 10.37 9.95 14.91
C ASP A 194 10.56 10.70 13.59
N VAL A 195 10.26 12.01 13.60
CA VAL A 195 10.37 12.88 12.41
C VAL A 195 11.76 12.85 11.80
N LYS A 196 12.83 12.79 12.61
CA LYS A 196 14.21 12.74 12.12
C LYS A 196 14.48 11.43 11.38
N GLN A 197 13.99 10.32 11.92
CA GLN A 197 14.09 9.01 11.25
C GLN A 197 13.29 9.02 9.96
N MET A 198 12.08 9.55 9.96
CA MET A 198 11.22 9.63 8.77
C MET A 198 11.87 10.44 7.65
N VAL A 199 12.41 11.63 7.93
CA VAL A 199 13.15 12.44 6.96
C VAL A 199 14.35 11.68 6.40
N ASN A 200 15.13 11.00 7.26
CA ASN A 200 16.27 10.20 6.81
C ASN A 200 15.86 9.04 5.89
N GLU A 201 14.75 8.36 6.15
CA GLU A 201 14.25 7.31 5.26
C GLU A 201 13.71 7.89 3.94
N ALA A 202 13.07 9.06 3.97
CA ALA A 202 12.64 9.78 2.77
C ALA A 202 13.84 10.22 1.90
N GLU A 203 14.90 10.76 2.51
CA GLU A 203 16.14 11.12 1.80
C GLU A 203 16.80 9.91 1.11
N LYS A 204 16.78 8.72 1.75
CA LYS A 204 17.26 7.47 1.13
C LYS A 204 16.41 7.07 -0.08
N LEU A 205 15.09 7.25 0.01
CA LEU A 205 14.17 7.00 -1.11
C LEU A 205 14.50 7.92 -2.29
N SER A 206 14.70 9.22 -2.03
CA SER A 206 15.15 10.19 -3.02
C SER A 206 16.50 9.81 -3.64
N TYR A 207 17.46 9.37 -2.82
CA TYR A 207 18.76 8.92 -3.30
C TYR A 207 18.64 7.72 -4.26
N ILE A 208 17.80 6.73 -3.94
CA ILE A 208 17.59 5.55 -4.80
C ILE A 208 16.99 6.00 -6.15
N SER A 209 15.98 6.88 -6.14
CA SER A 209 15.37 7.38 -7.37
C SER A 209 16.36 8.08 -8.28
N LEU A 210 17.19 8.96 -7.71
CA LEU A 210 18.24 9.68 -8.45
C LEU A 210 19.35 8.75 -8.94
N ALA A 211 19.74 7.75 -8.14
CA ALA A 211 20.79 6.80 -8.51
C ALA A 211 20.36 5.92 -9.70
N ILE A 212 19.09 5.54 -9.77
CA ILE A 212 18.54 4.82 -10.93
C ILE A 212 18.46 5.76 -12.14
N ASP A 213 17.86 6.95 -11.97
CA ASP A 213 17.67 7.93 -13.07
C ASP A 213 18.99 8.35 -13.74
N THR A 214 20.07 8.45 -12.95
CA THR A 214 21.41 8.81 -13.44
C THR A 214 22.24 7.61 -13.89
N GLY A 215 21.72 6.39 -13.85
CA GLY A 215 22.42 5.17 -14.26
C GLY A 215 23.49 4.68 -13.27
N ASN A 216 23.54 5.24 -12.07
CA ASN A 216 24.45 4.80 -11.01
C ASN A 216 23.97 3.56 -10.26
N MET A 217 22.73 3.14 -10.49
CA MET A 217 22.12 1.91 -9.99
C MET A 217 21.36 1.22 -11.12
N PRO A 218 21.55 -0.11 -11.34
CA PRO A 218 20.78 -0.84 -12.35
C PRO A 218 19.28 -0.86 -12.03
N SER A 219 18.42 -0.66 -13.03
CA SER A 219 16.96 -0.62 -12.86
C SER A 219 16.43 -1.85 -12.13
N PHE A 220 16.82 -3.05 -12.56
CA PHE A 220 16.28 -4.29 -12.03
C PHE A 220 16.60 -4.51 -10.53
N SER A 221 17.87 -4.37 -10.12
CA SER A 221 18.25 -4.46 -8.70
C SER A 221 17.83 -3.22 -7.90
N GLY A 222 17.53 -2.12 -8.57
CA GLY A 222 17.03 -0.88 -8.00
C GLY A 222 15.57 -0.97 -7.60
N ILE A 223 14.72 -1.67 -8.39
CA ILE A 223 13.29 -1.78 -8.13
C ILE A 223 13.02 -2.41 -6.75
N GLU A 224 13.63 -3.56 -6.45
CA GLU A 224 13.43 -4.23 -5.15
C GLU A 224 13.87 -3.35 -3.98
N ARG A 225 15.02 -2.68 -4.10
CA ARG A 225 15.50 -1.73 -3.09
C ARG A 225 14.57 -0.54 -2.95
N PHE A 226 13.99 -0.09 -4.05
CA PHE A 226 13.06 1.02 -4.05
C PHE A 226 11.77 0.67 -3.33
N ILE A 227 11.21 -0.52 -3.63
CA ILE A 227 10.02 -1.05 -2.96
C ILE A 227 10.28 -1.19 -1.45
N ASP A 228 11.38 -1.83 -1.06
CA ASP A 228 11.77 -2.00 0.34
C ASP A 228 11.89 -0.64 1.06
N GLN A 229 12.59 0.32 0.44
CA GLN A 229 12.75 1.65 1.02
C GLN A 229 11.43 2.43 1.13
N PHE A 230 10.53 2.29 0.15
CA PHE A 230 9.20 2.90 0.20
C PHE A 230 8.40 2.39 1.41
N PHE A 231 8.32 1.06 1.59
CA PHE A 231 7.60 0.51 2.73
C PHE A 231 8.27 0.79 4.08
N ARG A 232 9.60 0.99 4.11
CA ARG A 232 10.27 1.55 5.29
C ARG A 232 9.81 2.97 5.60
N CYS A 233 9.66 3.82 4.59
CA CYS A 233 9.10 5.16 4.79
C CYS A 233 7.67 5.09 5.34
N CYS A 234 6.80 4.25 4.76
CA CYS A 234 5.45 4.03 5.26
C CYS A 234 5.45 3.58 6.73
N LYS A 235 6.28 2.58 7.08
CA LYS A 235 6.40 2.07 8.44
C LYS A 235 6.76 3.16 9.44
N VAL A 236 7.82 3.93 9.19
CA VAL A 236 8.30 4.95 10.14
C VAL A 236 7.39 6.18 10.19
N SER A 237 6.57 6.40 9.18
CA SER A 237 5.56 7.47 9.13
C SER A 237 4.22 7.06 9.76
N GLY A 238 4.11 5.85 10.31
CA GLY A 238 2.86 5.36 10.89
C GLY A 238 1.78 5.00 9.86
N LEU A 239 2.11 4.92 8.57
CA LEU A 239 1.18 4.58 7.50
C LEU A 239 1.10 3.06 7.32
N SER A 240 -0.01 2.44 7.74
CA SER A 240 -0.25 1.00 7.51
C SER A 240 -0.57 0.71 6.05
N PHE A 241 -0.38 -0.54 5.61
CA PHE A 241 -0.74 -0.94 4.24
C PHE A 241 -2.23 -0.75 3.95
N MET A 242 -3.09 -1.05 4.92
CA MET A 242 -4.54 -0.87 4.75
C MET A 242 -4.91 0.61 4.58
N TRP A 243 -4.26 1.50 5.33
CA TRP A 243 -4.50 2.93 5.19
C TRP A 243 -3.89 3.49 3.90
N LEU A 244 -2.71 2.99 3.48
CA LEU A 244 -2.12 3.28 2.18
C LEU A 244 -3.07 2.91 1.03
N GLN A 245 -3.64 1.69 1.04
CA GLN A 245 -4.59 1.24 0.03
C GLN A 245 -5.84 2.13 0.00
N LYS A 246 -6.39 2.44 1.15
CA LYS A 246 -7.58 3.28 1.29
C LYS A 246 -7.33 4.70 0.73
N LEU A 247 -6.23 5.32 1.11
CA LEU A 247 -5.80 6.63 0.60
C LEU A 247 -5.51 6.59 -0.90
N TYR A 248 -4.89 5.51 -1.40
CA TYR A 248 -4.62 5.34 -2.82
C TYR A 248 -5.91 5.32 -3.65
N ILE A 249 -6.91 4.55 -3.24
CA ILE A 249 -8.22 4.53 -3.93
C ILE A 249 -8.85 5.91 -3.88
N GLY A 250 -8.79 6.58 -2.73
CA GLY A 250 -9.27 7.95 -2.55
C GLY A 250 -8.61 8.93 -3.52
N LYS A 251 -7.29 8.91 -3.58
CA LYS A 251 -6.50 9.79 -4.46
C LYS A 251 -6.76 9.50 -5.94
N ASN A 252 -6.88 8.22 -6.31
CA ASN A 252 -7.22 7.81 -7.67
C ASN A 252 -8.61 8.36 -8.06
N CYS A 253 -9.59 8.24 -7.17
CA CYS A 253 -10.93 8.79 -7.33
C CYS A 253 -10.91 10.32 -7.46
N LEU A 254 -10.18 11.01 -6.58
CA LEU A 254 -10.05 12.47 -6.62
C LEU A 254 -9.37 12.93 -7.91
N ASN A 255 -8.34 12.23 -8.38
CA ASN A 255 -7.68 12.55 -9.65
C ASN A 255 -8.62 12.39 -10.85
N GLN A 256 -9.48 11.37 -10.85
CA GLN A 256 -10.52 11.24 -11.88
C GLN A 256 -11.54 12.38 -11.76
N PHE A 257 -12.00 12.68 -10.54
CA PHE A 257 -12.93 13.79 -10.27
C PHE A 257 -12.39 15.15 -10.75
N ARG A 258 -11.10 15.43 -10.48
CA ARG A 258 -10.43 16.65 -10.97
C ARG A 258 -10.48 16.75 -12.49
N GLN A 259 -10.19 15.65 -13.20
CA GLN A 259 -10.23 15.61 -14.66
C GLN A 259 -11.63 15.87 -15.21
N ASP A 260 -12.65 15.23 -14.63
CA ASP A 260 -14.05 15.36 -15.05
C ASP A 260 -14.63 16.77 -14.77
N ASN A 261 -13.99 17.52 -13.87
CA ASN A 261 -14.41 18.87 -13.50
C ASN A 261 -13.50 20.00 -14.03
N GLY A 262 -12.71 19.72 -15.07
CA GLY A 262 -11.99 20.76 -15.81
C GLY A 262 -10.61 21.11 -15.25
N TYR A 263 -9.92 20.16 -14.62
CA TYR A 263 -8.56 20.37 -14.10
C TYR A 263 -7.57 20.75 -15.22
N LYS A 264 -7.64 20.06 -16.36
CA LYS A 264 -6.76 20.35 -17.52
C LYS A 264 -7.05 21.69 -18.17
N GLU A 265 -8.29 22.12 -18.15
CA GLU A 265 -8.79 23.39 -18.68
C GLU A 265 -8.55 24.54 -17.70
N GLY A 266 -8.08 24.29 -16.48
CA GLY A 266 -7.85 25.30 -15.45
C GLY A 266 -9.12 25.86 -14.80
N SER A 267 -10.27 25.20 -15.01
CA SER A 267 -11.57 25.61 -14.44
C SER A 267 -11.88 24.94 -13.10
N TYR A 268 -11.13 23.92 -12.72
CA TYR A 268 -11.29 23.23 -11.46
C TYR A 268 -10.76 24.06 -10.28
N THR A 269 -11.52 24.10 -9.19
CA THR A 269 -11.11 24.77 -7.95
C THR A 269 -10.60 23.74 -6.96
N LYS A 270 -9.32 23.83 -6.57
CA LYS A 270 -8.71 22.90 -5.59
C LYS A 270 -9.11 23.17 -4.14
N VAL A 271 -9.51 24.40 -3.82
CA VAL A 271 -9.86 24.79 -2.44
C VAL A 271 -11.38 24.81 -2.29
N TRP A 272 -11.90 23.95 -1.42
CA TRP A 272 -13.32 23.76 -1.15
C TRP A 272 -13.64 24.27 0.26
N ASN A 273 -14.44 25.32 0.36
CA ASN A 273 -14.82 25.94 1.64
C ASN A 273 -13.62 26.25 2.58
N GLY A 274 -12.48 26.61 2.00
CA GLY A 274 -11.27 26.95 2.74
C GLY A 274 -10.28 25.80 2.96
N ASN A 275 -10.64 24.56 2.62
CA ASN A 275 -9.78 23.38 2.70
C ASN A 275 -9.35 22.93 1.29
N GLU A 276 -8.16 22.40 1.17
CA GLU A 276 -7.74 21.74 -0.06
C GLU A 276 -8.55 20.46 -0.29
N ASP A 277 -8.79 20.12 -1.53
CA ASP A 277 -9.55 18.92 -1.92
C ASP A 277 -8.95 17.60 -1.39
N ASN A 278 -7.63 17.53 -1.22
CA ASN A 278 -6.97 16.40 -0.56
C ASN A 278 -7.42 16.26 0.91
N VAL A 279 -7.53 17.36 1.64
CA VAL A 279 -8.00 17.36 3.04
C VAL A 279 -9.44 16.87 3.10
N VAL A 280 -10.31 17.40 2.24
CA VAL A 280 -11.72 16.96 2.17
C VAL A 280 -11.82 15.47 1.83
N MET A 281 -10.98 14.98 0.92
CA MET A 281 -10.93 13.56 0.58
C MET A 281 -10.53 12.69 1.79
N VAL A 282 -9.50 13.09 2.54
CA VAL A 282 -9.04 12.36 3.73
C VAL A 282 -10.15 12.33 4.79
N ASP A 283 -10.78 13.47 5.06
CA ASP A 283 -11.90 13.56 6.02
C ASP A 283 -13.07 12.62 5.63
N LEU A 284 -13.37 12.53 4.34
CA LEU A 284 -14.40 11.59 3.85
C LEU A 284 -13.98 10.13 4.06
N LEU A 285 -12.72 9.80 3.76
CA LEU A 285 -12.20 8.43 3.92
C LEU A 285 -12.18 7.98 5.39
N GLU A 286 -11.84 8.86 6.33
CA GLU A 286 -11.84 8.54 7.76
C GLU A 286 -13.24 8.12 8.26
N ASN A 287 -14.30 8.63 7.63
CA ASN A 287 -15.69 8.35 7.97
C ASN A 287 -16.33 7.24 7.11
N MET A 288 -15.53 6.48 6.35
CA MET A 288 -15.98 5.34 5.53
C MET A 288 -15.34 4.06 6.03
N ASP A 289 -16.11 3.04 6.36
CA ASP A 289 -15.58 1.74 6.76
C ASP A 289 -14.98 1.01 5.55
N ASP A 290 -15.69 0.99 4.43
CA ASP A 290 -15.25 0.43 3.15
C ASP A 290 -15.28 1.52 2.07
N VAL A 291 -14.25 1.53 1.21
CA VAL A 291 -14.10 2.57 0.18
C VAL A 291 -14.43 2.01 -1.18
N GLY A 292 -15.68 2.23 -1.60
CA GLY A 292 -16.09 2.07 -3.00
C GLY A 292 -15.79 3.31 -3.82
N PHE A 293 -15.23 3.13 -5.03
CA PHE A 293 -14.90 4.25 -5.92
C PHE A 293 -16.13 5.13 -6.22
N ASP A 294 -17.25 4.53 -6.57
CA ASP A 294 -18.47 5.26 -6.97
C ASP A 294 -19.11 6.00 -5.79
N ASP A 295 -19.05 5.43 -4.58
CA ASP A 295 -19.58 6.05 -3.36
C ASP A 295 -18.74 7.27 -2.97
N LEU A 296 -17.41 7.14 -2.97
CA LEU A 296 -16.51 8.25 -2.71
C LEU A 296 -16.65 9.34 -3.78
N TYR A 297 -16.76 8.97 -5.05
CA TYR A 297 -16.98 9.94 -6.14
C TYR A 297 -18.27 10.74 -5.95
N GLY A 298 -19.34 10.07 -5.51
CA GLY A 298 -20.61 10.72 -5.15
C GLY A 298 -20.44 11.73 -4.02
N LYS A 299 -19.74 11.36 -2.96
CA LYS A 299 -19.45 12.25 -1.81
C LYS A 299 -18.60 13.47 -2.20
N LEU A 300 -17.54 13.25 -2.99
CA LEU A 300 -16.71 14.35 -3.53
C LEU A 300 -17.56 15.33 -4.37
N LYS A 301 -18.48 14.82 -5.17
CA LYS A 301 -19.40 15.64 -5.96
C LYS A 301 -20.35 16.47 -5.09
N GLU A 302 -20.86 15.89 -4.00
CA GLU A 302 -21.68 16.62 -3.03
C GLU A 302 -20.90 17.77 -2.37
N GLU A 303 -19.67 17.49 -1.87
CA GLU A 303 -18.84 18.51 -1.24
C GLU A 303 -18.44 19.62 -2.23
N TYR A 304 -18.03 19.26 -3.44
CA TYR A 304 -17.69 20.24 -4.47
C TYR A 304 -18.87 21.13 -4.88
N SER A 305 -20.10 20.59 -4.88
CA SER A 305 -21.30 21.35 -5.21
C SER A 305 -21.62 22.46 -4.20
N LYS A 306 -21.17 22.30 -2.93
CA LYS A 306 -21.34 23.32 -1.88
C LYS A 306 -20.40 24.52 -2.04
N CYS A 307 -19.40 24.41 -2.92
CA CYS A 307 -18.38 25.45 -3.14
C CYS A 307 -18.70 26.34 -4.36
N LYS A 308 -19.73 26.00 -5.12
CA LYS A 308 -20.24 26.75 -6.28
C LYS A 308 -21.47 27.55 -5.90
#